data_fffa0e21a5b24ca425a396e0401037db
#
_entry.id   fffa0e21a5b24ca425a396e0401037db
#
_cell.length_a   1.000
_cell.length_b   1.000
_cell.length_c   1.000
_cell.angle_alpha   90.00
_cell.angle_beta   90.00
_cell.angle_gamma   90.00
#
_symmetry.space_group_name_H-M   'P 1'
#
loop_
_entity.id
_entity.type
_entity.pdbx_description
1 polymer ?
#
loop_
_entity_poly.entity_id
_entity_poly.type
_entity_poly.pdbx_seq_one_letter_code
_entity_poly.pdbx_strand_id
1 'polypeptide(L)'
;MEELFKAIPEYLKRGDEVVANHFSPSQLEKPLCLWNFEYLHLKERRRDVPVGAPAPAGGAVHDCLQSIICDGADQEEALNAAVFKLRNHNARDELDAAKVERYIDDLPAMVEIGLDALRSTMKAQGEIQATEEKVLGFEHPKLDIPIIGYADLTTKSSVIEIKTKWAKAGAIKKDGTRGFSVPSLPKVPDAAHVRQVAFYRACTGLPPTIIYINARDWCAFTQGNCDDLQPYNLDNHMDFLVQAAVVRQNLMKISNDPKVLAGYIQPAWNDFRWNIGSEFLAEAKEIWKL
;
A
#
# COMPACT_ATOMS: atom_id res chain seq x y z
N MET A 1 -12.98 13.36 -20.76
CA MET A 1 -12.17 12.62 -19.77
C MET A 1 -11.88 13.41 -18.49
N GLU A 2 -11.89 14.73 -18.51
CA GLU A 2 -11.76 15.57 -17.29
C GLU A 2 -12.93 15.44 -16.31
N GLU A 3 -14.11 15.07 -16.77
CA GLU A 3 -15.30 14.90 -15.92
C GLU A 3 -15.34 13.58 -15.08
N LEU A 4 -14.46 12.64 -15.36
CA LEU A 4 -14.41 11.34 -14.65
C LEU A 4 -13.71 11.40 -13.28
N PHE A 5 -12.96 12.46 -13.03
CA PHE A 5 -12.30 12.65 -11.75
C PHE A 5 -13.09 13.71 -10.96
N LYS A 6 -13.93 13.27 -10.03
CA LYS A 6 -14.49 14.21 -9.05
C LYS A 6 -13.33 14.89 -8.35
N ALA A 7 -13.21 16.20 -8.52
CA ALA A 7 -12.20 16.97 -7.81
C ALA A 7 -12.39 16.76 -6.30
N ILE A 8 -11.29 16.47 -5.59
CA ILE A 8 -11.34 16.40 -4.14
C ILE A 8 -11.73 17.79 -3.63
N PRO A 9 -12.77 17.89 -2.78
CA PRO A 9 -13.18 19.17 -2.26
C PRO A 9 -12.01 19.93 -1.62
N GLU A 10 -11.93 21.26 -1.80
CA GLU A 10 -10.81 22.08 -1.35
C GLU A 10 -10.56 21.99 0.16
N TYR A 11 -11.63 21.80 0.95
CA TYR A 11 -11.51 21.62 2.41
C TYR A 11 -10.83 20.29 2.81
N LEU A 12 -10.67 19.35 1.87
CA LEU A 12 -9.93 18.11 2.07
C LEU A 12 -8.44 18.23 1.74
N LYS A 13 -7.99 19.42 1.30
CA LYS A 13 -6.62 19.68 0.92
C LYS A 13 -5.97 20.70 1.84
N ARG A 14 -4.67 20.55 2.06
CA ARG A 14 -3.78 21.57 2.63
C ARG A 14 -2.62 21.74 1.67
N GLY A 15 -2.74 22.69 0.74
CA GLY A 15 -1.88 22.71 -0.43
C GLY A 15 -2.14 21.45 -1.26
N ASP A 16 -1.11 20.65 -1.52
CA ASP A 16 -1.22 19.38 -2.22
C ASP A 16 -1.53 18.18 -1.28
N GLU A 17 -1.55 18.39 0.05
CA GLU A 17 -1.83 17.35 1.03
C GLU A 17 -3.34 17.24 1.33
N VAL A 18 -3.82 15.99 1.40
CA VAL A 18 -5.17 15.68 1.89
C VAL A 18 -5.14 15.65 3.42
N VAL A 19 -5.84 16.59 4.06
CA VAL A 19 -5.80 16.78 5.51
C VAL A 19 -7.10 16.46 6.25
N ALA A 20 -8.17 16.15 5.54
CA ALA A 20 -9.45 15.82 6.17
C ALA A 20 -9.47 14.39 6.69
N ASN A 21 -10.43 14.13 7.60
CA ASN A 21 -10.78 12.78 7.97
C ASN A 21 -11.20 12.01 6.71
N HIS A 22 -10.46 10.98 6.39
CA HIS A 22 -10.74 10.11 5.26
C HIS A 22 -10.38 8.67 5.62
N PHE A 23 -10.98 7.72 4.92
CA PHE A 23 -10.52 6.36 4.90
C PHE A 23 -9.59 6.15 3.71
N SER A 24 -8.66 5.19 3.79
CA SER A 24 -7.92 4.72 2.62
C SER A 24 -8.13 3.22 2.45
N PRO A 25 -7.99 2.67 1.24
CA PRO A 25 -8.11 1.23 1.04
C PRO A 25 -7.21 0.43 1.98
N SER A 26 -5.94 0.83 2.15
CA SER A 26 -4.99 0.16 3.05
C SER A 26 -5.38 0.27 4.54
N GLN A 27 -6.00 1.35 4.96
CA GLN A 27 -6.55 1.51 6.31
C GLN A 27 -7.73 0.56 6.55
N LEU A 28 -8.61 0.42 5.55
CA LEU A 28 -9.81 -0.42 5.63
C LEU A 28 -9.48 -1.92 5.68
N GLU A 29 -8.29 -2.32 5.20
CA GLU A 29 -7.76 -3.68 5.31
C GLU A 29 -7.27 -4.06 6.72
N LYS A 30 -7.07 -3.10 7.60
CA LYS A 30 -6.58 -3.37 8.95
C LYS A 30 -7.69 -3.95 9.83
N PRO A 31 -7.37 -4.90 10.74
CA PRO A 31 -8.29 -5.29 11.80
C PRO A 31 -8.79 -4.07 12.57
N LEU A 32 -10.05 -4.09 13.02
CA LEU A 32 -10.64 -2.98 13.76
C LEU A 32 -9.84 -2.58 15.01
N CYS A 33 -9.25 -3.54 15.69
CA CYS A 33 -8.42 -3.26 16.87
C CYS A 33 -7.15 -2.48 16.52
N LEU A 34 -6.48 -2.85 15.43
CA LEU A 34 -5.30 -2.13 14.96
C LEU A 34 -5.66 -0.74 14.42
N TRP A 35 -6.80 -0.64 13.70
CA TRP A 35 -7.33 0.65 13.28
C TRP A 35 -7.66 1.56 14.48
N ASN A 36 -8.34 1.05 15.52
CA ASN A 36 -8.64 1.79 16.75
C ASN A 36 -7.36 2.31 17.42
N PHE A 37 -6.33 1.47 17.50
CA PHE A 37 -5.04 1.86 18.06
C PHE A 37 -4.34 2.92 17.20
N GLU A 38 -4.10 2.65 15.92
CA GLU A 38 -3.31 3.52 15.07
C GLU A 38 -3.99 4.86 14.75
N TYR A 39 -5.30 4.86 14.49
CA TYR A 39 -5.99 6.04 13.97
C TYR A 39 -6.76 6.83 15.03
N LEU A 40 -7.18 6.21 16.12
CA LEU A 40 -7.89 6.91 17.19
C LEU A 40 -7.01 7.16 18.42
N HIS A 41 -6.16 6.19 18.79
CA HIS A 41 -5.27 6.36 19.93
C HIS A 41 -3.99 7.12 19.58
N LEU A 42 -3.21 6.61 18.61
CA LEU A 42 -1.95 7.25 18.23
C LEU A 42 -2.18 8.57 17.45
N LYS A 43 -3.19 8.65 16.60
CA LYS A 43 -3.48 9.84 15.77
C LYS A 43 -2.22 10.31 15.02
N GLU A 44 -1.70 11.49 15.38
CA GLU A 44 -0.51 12.09 14.77
C GLU A 44 0.76 11.28 15.05
N ARG A 45 0.86 10.64 16.24
CA ARG A 45 1.96 9.76 16.61
C ARG A 45 2.01 8.46 15.80
N ARG A 46 1.03 8.19 14.95
CA ARG A 46 1.04 7.03 14.05
C ARG A 46 2.31 6.96 13.18
N ARG A 47 2.89 8.11 12.85
CA ARG A 47 4.14 8.19 12.09
C ARG A 47 5.37 7.71 12.88
N ASP A 48 5.26 7.63 14.21
CA ASP A 48 6.33 7.15 15.09
C ASP A 48 6.36 5.61 15.14
N VAL A 49 5.29 4.95 14.70
CA VAL A 49 5.24 3.47 14.64
C VAL A 49 6.31 2.97 13.67
N PRO A 50 7.23 2.11 14.12
CA PRO A 50 8.29 1.62 13.26
C PRO A 50 7.75 0.82 12.09
N VAL A 51 8.13 1.21 10.89
CA VAL A 51 7.76 0.54 9.64
C VAL A 51 8.84 -0.47 9.29
N GLY A 52 8.49 -1.69 8.91
CA GLY A 52 9.48 -2.69 8.51
C GLY A 52 10.04 -2.43 7.11
N ALA A 53 11.26 -2.89 6.88
CA ALA A 53 12.05 -2.70 5.65
C ALA A 53 11.28 -2.92 4.32
N PRO A 54 10.31 -3.87 4.20
CA PRO A 54 9.61 -4.06 2.93
C PRO A 54 8.83 -2.83 2.43
N ALA A 55 8.27 -2.01 3.33
CA ALA A 55 7.46 -0.87 2.94
C ALA A 55 8.31 0.29 2.37
N PRO A 56 9.37 0.80 3.07
CA PRO A 56 10.25 1.80 2.49
C PRO A 56 10.98 1.30 1.24
N ALA A 57 11.30 -0.02 1.17
CA ALA A 57 11.91 -0.60 -0.01
C ALA A 57 10.95 -0.62 -1.21
N GLY A 58 9.68 -0.95 -0.98
CA GLY A 58 8.63 -0.82 -1.99
C GLY A 58 8.53 0.60 -2.51
N GLY A 59 8.41 1.58 -1.61
CA GLY A 59 8.39 2.99 -1.98
C GLY A 59 9.63 3.46 -2.75
N ALA A 60 10.83 2.98 -2.39
CA ALA A 60 12.05 3.32 -3.11
C ALA A 60 12.05 2.79 -4.57
N VAL A 61 11.49 1.60 -4.80
CA VAL A 61 11.31 1.07 -6.17
C VAL A 61 10.29 1.89 -6.94
N HIS A 62 9.15 2.22 -6.34
CA HIS A 62 8.11 3.04 -6.98
C HIS A 62 8.66 4.40 -7.38
N ASP A 63 9.30 5.14 -6.46
CA ASP A 63 9.92 6.44 -6.74
C ASP A 63 10.93 6.33 -7.90
N CYS A 64 11.78 5.29 -7.87
CA CYS A 64 12.78 5.07 -8.92
C CYS A 64 12.13 4.80 -10.29
N LEU A 65 11.14 3.91 -10.36
CA LEU A 65 10.42 3.60 -11.58
C LEU A 65 9.67 4.82 -12.12
N GLN A 66 9.03 5.58 -11.26
CA GLN A 66 8.33 6.80 -11.63
C GLN A 66 9.29 7.85 -12.18
N SER A 67 10.39 8.14 -11.49
CA SER A 67 11.39 9.11 -11.95
C SER A 67 11.95 8.75 -13.34
N ILE A 68 12.24 7.46 -13.58
CA ILE A 68 12.79 7.04 -14.88
C ILE A 68 11.73 7.12 -15.98
N ILE A 69 10.52 6.60 -15.73
CA ILE A 69 9.49 6.47 -16.79
C ILE A 69 8.75 7.78 -17.05
N CYS A 70 8.46 8.55 -16.00
CA CYS A 70 7.62 9.75 -16.13
C CYS A 70 8.43 11.03 -16.25
N ASP A 71 9.53 11.13 -15.48
CA ASP A 71 10.35 12.34 -15.43
C ASP A 71 11.58 12.28 -16.36
N GLY A 72 11.86 11.10 -16.93
CA GLY A 72 13.01 10.88 -17.78
C GLY A 72 14.36 10.95 -17.07
N ALA A 73 14.36 10.66 -15.76
CA ALA A 73 15.58 10.66 -14.95
C ALA A 73 16.57 9.59 -15.43
N ASP A 74 17.86 9.86 -15.20
CA ASP A 74 18.90 8.87 -15.42
C ASP A 74 18.74 7.70 -14.45
N GLN A 75 18.89 6.47 -14.95
CA GLN A 75 18.64 5.27 -14.15
C GLN A 75 19.63 5.14 -12.98
N GLU A 76 20.90 5.50 -13.16
CA GLU A 76 21.92 5.43 -12.11
C GLU A 76 21.63 6.46 -11.01
N GLU A 77 21.23 7.68 -11.39
CA GLU A 77 20.83 8.72 -10.45
C GLU A 77 19.60 8.32 -9.63
N ALA A 78 18.56 7.79 -10.28
CA ALA A 78 17.35 7.30 -9.62
C ALA A 78 17.64 6.13 -8.66
N LEU A 79 18.49 5.19 -9.06
CA LEU A 79 18.94 4.09 -8.20
C LEU A 79 19.72 4.58 -6.98
N ASN A 80 20.63 5.55 -7.17
CA ASN A 80 21.40 6.12 -6.07
C ASN A 80 20.49 6.82 -5.04
N ALA A 81 19.47 7.54 -5.51
CA ALA A 81 18.45 8.15 -4.63
C ALA A 81 17.67 7.09 -3.83
N ALA A 82 17.28 5.99 -4.48
CA ALA A 82 16.56 4.87 -3.85
C ALA A 82 17.44 4.16 -2.80
N VAL A 83 18.72 3.90 -3.09
CA VAL A 83 19.70 3.35 -2.13
C VAL A 83 19.88 4.29 -0.94
N PHE A 84 20.01 5.58 -1.18
CA PHE A 84 20.11 6.57 -0.11
C PHE A 84 18.88 6.57 0.80
N LYS A 85 17.68 6.50 0.24
CA LYS A 85 16.43 6.40 0.99
C LYS A 85 16.42 5.16 1.89
N LEU A 86 16.85 3.99 1.38
CA LEU A 86 16.91 2.75 2.15
C LEU A 86 17.97 2.77 3.24
N ARG A 87 19.16 3.30 2.99
CA ARG A 87 20.24 3.43 4.00
C ARG A 87 19.86 4.34 5.17
N ASN A 88 18.98 5.31 4.95
CA ASN A 88 18.47 6.20 5.98
C ASN A 88 17.22 5.66 6.70
N HIS A 89 16.78 4.44 6.37
CA HIS A 89 15.68 3.82 7.08
C HIS A 89 16.10 3.36 8.48
N ASN A 90 15.33 3.74 9.49
CA ASN A 90 15.51 3.27 10.85
C ASN A 90 14.99 1.83 11.00
N ALA A 91 15.89 0.86 10.95
CA ALA A 91 15.55 -0.53 11.15
C ALA A 91 14.99 -0.79 12.55
N ARG A 92 13.94 -1.61 12.65
CA ARG A 92 13.28 -1.93 13.92
C ARG A 92 14.10 -2.85 14.83
N ASP A 93 14.89 -3.72 14.22
CA ASP A 93 15.72 -4.72 14.86
C ASP A 93 16.84 -5.19 13.92
N GLU A 94 17.71 -6.07 14.40
CA GLU A 94 18.82 -6.64 13.62
C GLU A 94 18.34 -7.40 12.37
N LEU A 95 17.20 -8.07 12.45
CA LEU A 95 16.61 -8.77 11.30
C LEU A 95 16.14 -7.79 10.24
N ASP A 96 15.54 -6.68 10.65
CA ASP A 96 15.09 -5.64 9.75
C ASP A 96 16.28 -4.93 9.09
N ALA A 97 17.35 -4.67 9.86
CA ALA A 97 18.62 -4.14 9.32
C ALA A 97 19.23 -5.09 8.26
N ALA A 98 19.28 -6.39 8.55
CA ALA A 98 19.75 -7.38 7.58
C ALA A 98 18.89 -7.46 6.32
N LYS A 99 17.59 -7.17 6.43
CA LYS A 99 16.70 -7.06 5.26
C LYS A 99 17.00 -5.81 4.45
N VAL A 100 17.26 -4.67 5.09
CA VAL A 100 17.61 -3.43 4.39
C VAL A 100 18.83 -3.63 3.51
N GLU A 101 19.91 -4.19 4.06
CA GLU A 101 21.12 -4.49 3.28
C GLU A 101 20.83 -5.41 2.09
N ARG A 102 20.08 -6.50 2.33
CA ARG A 102 19.67 -7.42 1.26
C ARG A 102 18.82 -6.73 0.19
N TYR A 103 17.93 -5.82 0.57
CA TYR A 103 17.05 -5.12 -0.38
C TYR A 103 17.81 -4.07 -1.19
N ILE A 104 18.85 -3.46 -0.62
CA ILE A 104 19.79 -2.61 -1.38
C ILE A 104 20.50 -3.43 -2.47
N ASP A 105 20.95 -4.64 -2.15
CA ASP A 105 21.57 -5.55 -3.13
C ASP A 105 20.58 -5.97 -4.24
N ASP A 106 19.32 -6.21 -3.91
CA ASP A 106 18.29 -6.63 -4.86
C ASP A 106 17.71 -5.44 -5.68
N LEU A 107 17.89 -4.20 -5.24
CA LEU A 107 17.24 -3.02 -5.79
C LEU A 107 17.51 -2.80 -7.29
N PRO A 108 18.75 -2.92 -7.81
CA PRO A 108 19.02 -2.75 -9.25
C PRO A 108 18.22 -3.74 -10.10
N ALA A 109 18.18 -5.01 -9.69
CA ALA A 109 17.42 -6.04 -10.39
C ALA A 109 15.91 -5.78 -10.32
N MET A 110 15.40 -5.34 -9.15
CA MET A 110 14.00 -4.98 -8.98
C MET A 110 13.57 -3.84 -9.90
N VAL A 111 14.41 -2.82 -10.05
CA VAL A 111 14.13 -1.67 -10.93
C VAL A 111 14.19 -2.09 -12.40
N GLU A 112 15.19 -2.86 -12.82
CA GLU A 112 15.28 -3.35 -14.20
C GLU A 112 14.06 -4.17 -14.61
N ILE A 113 13.66 -5.12 -13.76
CA ILE A 113 12.46 -5.95 -13.97
C ILE A 113 11.19 -5.11 -13.95
N GLY A 114 11.10 -4.11 -13.04
CA GLY A 114 9.97 -3.19 -13.00
C GLY A 114 9.86 -2.34 -14.26
N LEU A 115 10.97 -1.87 -14.81
CA LEU A 115 11.00 -1.14 -16.09
C LEU A 115 10.55 -2.01 -17.26
N ASP A 116 10.98 -3.28 -17.31
CA ASP A 116 10.53 -4.21 -18.35
C ASP A 116 9.01 -4.46 -18.25
N ALA A 117 8.50 -4.71 -17.05
CA ALA A 117 7.08 -4.87 -16.79
C ALA A 117 6.26 -3.65 -17.24
N LEU A 118 6.71 -2.44 -16.89
CA LEU A 118 6.03 -1.19 -17.26
C LEU A 118 6.09 -0.94 -18.76
N ARG A 119 7.23 -1.12 -19.41
CA ARG A 119 7.37 -0.98 -20.86
C ARG A 119 6.47 -1.96 -21.62
N SER A 120 6.39 -3.21 -21.15
CA SER A 120 5.47 -4.22 -21.70
C SER A 120 4.01 -3.81 -21.53
N THR A 121 3.64 -3.30 -20.35
CA THR A 121 2.29 -2.83 -20.05
C THR A 121 1.93 -1.59 -20.89
N MET A 122 2.82 -0.62 -21.01
CA MET A 122 2.62 0.57 -21.83
C MET A 122 2.44 0.23 -23.33
N LYS A 123 3.17 -0.76 -23.83
CA LYS A 123 2.99 -1.24 -25.20
C LYS A 123 1.59 -1.82 -25.43
N ALA A 124 0.98 -2.44 -24.43
CA ALA A 124 -0.35 -3.04 -24.51
C ALA A 124 -1.49 -2.04 -24.20
N GLN A 125 -1.27 -1.08 -23.30
CA GLN A 125 -2.30 -0.24 -22.68
C GLN A 125 -2.13 1.26 -22.98
N GLY A 126 -1.06 1.67 -23.65
CA GLY A 126 -0.73 3.05 -23.96
C GLY A 126 0.17 3.71 -22.93
N GLU A 127 0.60 4.95 -23.24
CA GLU A 127 1.52 5.71 -22.40
C GLU A 127 0.90 6.12 -21.05
N ILE A 128 1.75 6.30 -20.05
CA ILE A 128 1.37 6.78 -18.73
C ILE A 128 0.88 8.23 -18.84
N GLN A 129 -0.24 8.52 -18.18
CA GLN A 129 -0.89 9.83 -18.20
C GLN A 129 -0.93 10.52 -16.85
N ALA A 130 -0.83 9.75 -15.78
CA ALA A 130 -0.81 10.26 -14.42
C ALA A 130 -0.09 9.29 -13.48
N THR A 131 0.47 9.84 -12.42
CA THR A 131 1.24 9.16 -11.38
C THR A 131 0.56 9.31 -10.02
N GLU A 132 1.21 8.85 -8.93
CA GLU A 132 0.73 8.94 -7.54
C GLU A 132 0.32 10.35 -7.09
N GLU A 133 0.77 11.40 -7.75
CA GLU A 133 0.36 12.77 -7.42
C GLU A 133 -1.14 12.99 -7.60
N LYS A 134 -1.80 12.14 -8.39
CA LYS A 134 -3.24 12.25 -8.61
C LYS A 134 -4.02 11.58 -7.49
N VAL A 135 -4.58 12.40 -6.61
CA VAL A 135 -5.44 11.93 -5.52
C VAL A 135 -6.78 11.47 -6.09
N LEU A 136 -7.17 10.24 -5.73
CA LEU A 136 -8.47 9.66 -6.06
C LEU A 136 -9.39 9.76 -4.85
N GLY A 137 -10.63 10.20 -5.07
CA GLY A 137 -11.65 10.30 -4.02
C GLY A 137 -12.93 9.56 -4.41
N PHE A 138 -13.48 8.81 -3.47
CA PHE A 138 -14.74 8.10 -3.62
C PHE A 138 -15.71 8.51 -2.53
N GLU A 139 -16.83 9.12 -2.94
CA GLU A 139 -17.96 9.45 -2.07
C GLU A 139 -19.06 8.41 -2.23
N HIS A 140 -19.73 8.07 -1.13
CA HIS A 140 -20.82 7.12 -1.16
C HIS A 140 -21.96 7.59 -0.23
N PRO A 141 -23.25 7.40 -0.57
CA PRO A 141 -24.38 7.90 0.25
C PRO A 141 -24.43 7.36 1.68
N LYS A 142 -23.80 6.23 1.96
CA LYS A 142 -23.70 5.65 3.32
C LYS A 142 -22.52 6.19 4.12
N LEU A 143 -21.65 7.01 3.53
CA LEU A 143 -20.41 7.48 4.13
C LEU A 143 -20.46 9.01 4.32
N ASP A 144 -20.25 9.44 5.55
CA ASP A 144 -20.03 10.85 5.89
C ASP A 144 -18.54 11.25 5.64
N ILE A 145 -17.67 10.25 5.56
CA ILE A 145 -16.23 10.38 5.39
C ILE A 145 -15.83 9.67 4.09
N PRO A 146 -15.17 10.35 3.13
CA PRO A 146 -14.81 9.76 1.86
C PRO A 146 -13.71 8.69 1.99
N ILE A 147 -13.61 7.81 0.99
CA ILE A 147 -12.43 6.95 0.79
C ILE A 147 -11.49 7.67 -0.17
N ILE A 148 -10.22 7.81 0.20
CA ILE A 148 -9.19 8.50 -0.58
C ILE A 148 -7.98 7.57 -0.76
N GLY A 149 -7.35 7.64 -1.92
CA GLY A 149 -6.13 6.90 -2.23
C GLY A 149 -5.41 7.43 -3.45
N TYR A 150 -4.29 6.82 -3.73
CA TYR A 150 -3.39 7.19 -4.81
C TYR A 150 -3.14 5.95 -5.66
N ALA A 151 -3.32 6.06 -6.98
CA ALA A 151 -2.91 5.01 -7.90
C ALA A 151 -1.45 5.21 -8.28
N ASP A 152 -0.68 4.12 -8.33
CA ASP A 152 0.74 4.24 -8.71
C ASP A 152 0.88 4.88 -10.09
N LEU A 153 0.13 4.38 -11.08
CA LEU A 153 0.19 4.89 -12.45
C LEU A 153 -1.18 4.79 -13.15
N THR A 154 -1.41 5.66 -14.11
CA THR A 154 -2.61 5.63 -14.95
C THR A 154 -2.23 5.80 -16.42
N THR A 155 -2.78 4.97 -17.30
CA THR A 155 -2.70 5.11 -18.76
C THR A 155 -4.05 5.56 -19.33
N LYS A 156 -4.16 5.67 -20.65
CA LYS A 156 -5.46 5.94 -21.31
C LYS A 156 -6.50 4.85 -21.09
N SER A 157 -6.06 3.61 -20.88
CA SER A 157 -6.94 2.44 -20.89
C SER A 157 -6.87 1.61 -19.62
N SER A 158 -6.04 1.96 -18.64
CA SER A 158 -5.87 1.17 -17.40
C SER A 158 -5.37 2.03 -16.24
N VAL A 159 -5.75 1.64 -15.02
CA VAL A 159 -5.10 2.07 -13.78
C VAL A 159 -4.19 0.93 -13.30
N ILE A 160 -2.94 1.26 -12.95
CA ILE A 160 -1.89 0.29 -12.66
C ILE A 160 -1.48 0.39 -11.19
N GLU A 161 -1.34 -0.77 -10.56
CA GLU A 161 -0.78 -0.94 -9.22
C GLU A 161 0.43 -1.85 -9.29
N ILE A 162 1.54 -1.43 -8.70
CA ILE A 162 2.80 -2.18 -8.66
C ILE A 162 3.01 -2.75 -7.25
N LYS A 163 3.33 -4.02 -7.16
CA LYS A 163 3.59 -4.71 -5.89
C LYS A 163 4.95 -5.40 -5.91
N THR A 164 5.80 -5.01 -4.99
CA THR A 164 7.13 -5.60 -4.82
C THR A 164 7.09 -6.84 -3.93
N LYS A 165 7.80 -7.90 -4.29
CA LYS A 165 7.97 -9.13 -3.51
C LYS A 165 9.45 -9.29 -3.14
N TRP A 166 9.80 -8.77 -1.96
CA TRP A 166 11.16 -8.76 -1.45
C TRP A 166 11.63 -10.10 -0.92
N ALA A 167 12.93 -10.33 -0.94
CA ALA A 167 13.55 -11.53 -0.42
C ALA A 167 13.16 -11.79 1.04
N LYS A 168 12.80 -13.03 1.34
CA LYS A 168 12.44 -13.48 2.68
C LYS A 168 13.67 -13.97 3.42
N ALA A 169 13.84 -13.49 4.66
CA ALA A 169 14.88 -13.94 5.54
C ALA A 169 14.63 -15.40 5.97
N GLY A 170 15.62 -16.25 5.82
CA GLY A 170 15.64 -17.62 6.30
C GLY A 170 16.32 -17.75 7.68
N ALA A 171 16.63 -18.98 8.06
CA ALA A 171 17.36 -19.27 9.29
C ALA A 171 18.81 -18.76 9.23
N ILE A 172 19.39 -18.53 10.40
CA ILE A 172 20.83 -18.29 10.54
C ILE A 172 21.55 -19.61 10.28
N LYS A 173 22.54 -19.60 9.40
CA LYS A 173 23.38 -20.73 9.05
C LYS A 173 24.40 -21.00 10.17
N LYS A 174 25.08 -22.15 10.09
CA LYS A 174 26.13 -22.54 11.05
C LYS A 174 27.31 -21.57 11.11
N ASP A 175 27.56 -20.83 10.03
CA ASP A 175 28.61 -19.83 9.92
C ASP A 175 28.20 -18.45 10.43
N GLY A 176 27.01 -18.33 11.02
CA GLY A 176 26.44 -17.08 11.53
C GLY A 176 25.78 -16.21 10.46
N THR A 177 25.86 -16.56 9.18
CA THR A 177 25.21 -15.78 8.11
C THR A 177 23.73 -16.10 8.02
N ARG A 178 22.93 -15.12 7.60
CA ARG A 178 21.50 -15.31 7.34
C ARG A 178 21.25 -15.62 5.86
N GLY A 179 20.52 -16.69 5.61
CA GLY A 179 20.05 -16.98 4.25
C GLY A 179 18.89 -16.05 3.86
N PHE A 180 18.80 -15.74 2.55
CA PHE A 180 17.66 -15.05 1.97
C PHE A 180 17.17 -15.82 0.74
N SER A 181 15.86 -15.80 0.50
CA SER A 181 15.26 -16.43 -0.67
C SER A 181 14.31 -15.47 -1.37
N VAL A 182 14.44 -15.33 -2.69
CA VAL A 182 13.52 -14.57 -3.51
C VAL A 182 12.20 -15.36 -3.57
N PRO A 183 11.06 -14.77 -3.15
CA PRO A 183 9.77 -15.46 -3.18
C PRO A 183 9.29 -15.63 -4.62
N SER A 184 8.54 -16.70 -4.88
CA SER A 184 7.82 -16.84 -6.16
C SER A 184 6.77 -15.74 -6.31
N LEU A 185 6.50 -15.37 -7.55
CA LEU A 185 5.38 -14.49 -7.88
C LEU A 185 4.04 -15.21 -7.61
N PRO A 186 2.99 -14.47 -7.26
CA PRO A 186 1.70 -15.07 -6.98
C PRO A 186 1.05 -15.63 -8.26
N LYS A 187 0.27 -16.70 -8.13
CA LYS A 187 -0.54 -17.25 -9.21
C LYS A 187 -1.91 -16.57 -9.34
N VAL A 188 -2.34 -15.92 -8.27
CA VAL A 188 -3.55 -15.09 -8.17
C VAL A 188 -3.21 -13.85 -7.37
N PRO A 189 -3.83 -12.70 -7.62
CA PRO A 189 -3.55 -11.50 -6.85
C PRO A 189 -4.03 -11.64 -5.40
N ASP A 190 -3.37 -10.93 -4.48
CA ASP A 190 -3.84 -10.83 -3.10
C ASP A 190 -5.16 -10.06 -3.03
N ALA A 191 -6.12 -10.55 -2.25
CA ALA A 191 -7.44 -9.95 -2.14
C ALA A 191 -7.41 -8.49 -1.66
N ALA A 192 -6.44 -8.11 -0.81
CA ALA A 192 -6.26 -6.72 -0.39
C ALA A 192 -5.81 -5.82 -1.55
N HIS A 193 -4.96 -6.34 -2.44
CA HIS A 193 -4.55 -5.61 -3.64
C HIS A 193 -5.69 -5.51 -4.67
N VAL A 194 -6.53 -6.56 -4.77
CA VAL A 194 -7.75 -6.51 -5.62
C VAL A 194 -8.70 -5.44 -5.08
N ARG A 195 -8.92 -5.34 -3.76
CA ARG A 195 -9.74 -4.27 -3.16
C ARG A 195 -9.16 -2.88 -3.41
N GLN A 196 -7.85 -2.73 -3.35
CA GLN A 196 -7.21 -1.46 -3.67
C GLN A 196 -7.48 -1.03 -5.11
N VAL A 197 -7.32 -1.92 -6.08
CA VAL A 197 -7.59 -1.58 -7.49
C VAL A 197 -9.08 -1.52 -7.82
N ALA A 198 -9.96 -2.17 -7.05
CA ALA A 198 -11.40 -1.98 -7.14
C ALA A 198 -11.79 -0.53 -6.80
N PHE A 199 -11.17 0.04 -5.75
CA PHE A 199 -11.30 1.46 -5.43
C PHE A 199 -10.80 2.34 -6.58
N TYR A 200 -9.64 2.05 -7.17
CA TYR A 200 -9.13 2.85 -8.30
C TYR A 200 -10.09 2.81 -9.50
N ARG A 201 -10.61 1.62 -9.83
CA ARG A 201 -11.62 1.48 -10.89
C ARG A 201 -12.88 2.28 -10.58
N ALA A 202 -13.36 2.24 -9.34
CA ALA A 202 -14.54 3.00 -8.94
C ALA A 202 -14.34 4.53 -9.09
N CYS A 203 -13.11 5.02 -8.87
CA CYS A 203 -12.78 6.43 -9.05
C CYS A 203 -12.52 6.83 -10.51
N THR A 204 -11.92 5.94 -11.30
CA THR A 204 -11.41 6.29 -12.64
C THR A 204 -12.28 5.77 -13.77
N GLY A 205 -13.09 4.75 -13.54
CA GLY A 205 -13.80 3.99 -14.58
C GLY A 205 -12.89 3.09 -15.43
N LEU A 206 -11.56 3.13 -15.20
CA LEU A 206 -10.59 2.37 -15.98
C LEU A 206 -10.44 0.93 -15.46
N PRO A 207 -10.23 -0.06 -16.34
CA PRO A 207 -9.89 -1.41 -15.93
C PRO A 207 -8.55 -1.42 -15.20
N PRO A 208 -8.41 -2.19 -14.10
CA PRO A 208 -7.16 -2.25 -13.36
C PRO A 208 -6.17 -3.26 -13.93
N THR A 209 -4.90 -3.00 -13.66
CA THR A 209 -3.78 -3.92 -13.85
C THR A 209 -2.99 -3.99 -12.55
N ILE A 210 -2.70 -5.19 -12.05
CA ILE A 210 -1.81 -5.40 -10.90
C ILE A 210 -0.53 -6.05 -11.40
N ILE A 211 0.60 -5.40 -11.19
CA ILE A 211 1.92 -5.91 -11.55
C ILE A 211 2.65 -6.34 -10.27
N TYR A 212 3.09 -7.58 -10.20
CA TYR A 212 3.98 -8.06 -9.15
C TYR A 212 5.38 -8.21 -9.70
N ILE A 213 6.36 -7.69 -9.00
CA ILE A 213 7.78 -7.81 -9.32
C ILE A 213 8.57 -8.39 -8.16
N ASN A 214 9.60 -9.17 -8.47
CA ASN A 214 10.64 -9.59 -7.55
C ASN A 214 12.02 -9.42 -8.22
N ALA A 215 13.10 -9.75 -7.55
CA ALA A 215 14.46 -9.61 -8.09
C ALA A 215 14.81 -10.61 -9.24
N ARG A 216 13.84 -11.33 -9.80
CA ARG A 216 14.07 -12.33 -10.86
C ARG A 216 13.09 -12.23 -12.01
N ASP A 217 11.85 -11.80 -11.74
CA ASP A 217 10.78 -11.88 -12.72
C ASP A 217 9.62 -10.96 -12.34
N TRP A 218 8.65 -10.82 -13.23
CA TRP A 218 7.39 -10.13 -13.00
C TRP A 218 6.18 -10.91 -13.55
N CYS A 219 5.01 -10.62 -13.02
CA CYS A 219 3.74 -11.05 -13.61
C CYS A 219 2.69 -9.93 -13.50
N ALA A 220 1.76 -9.90 -14.44
CA ALA A 220 0.67 -8.96 -14.46
C ALA A 220 -0.69 -9.67 -14.51
N PHE A 221 -1.61 -9.15 -13.71
CA PHE A 221 -3.01 -9.54 -13.70
C PHE A 221 -3.85 -8.41 -14.30
N THR A 222 -4.68 -8.76 -15.27
CA THR A 222 -5.60 -7.87 -15.97
C THR A 222 -6.97 -8.53 -16.05
N GLN A 223 -7.98 -7.81 -16.49
CA GLN A 223 -9.29 -8.42 -16.78
C GLN A 223 -9.23 -9.55 -17.82
N GLY A 224 -8.22 -9.54 -18.68
CA GLY A 224 -8.07 -10.58 -19.72
C GLY A 224 -7.55 -11.93 -19.19
N ASN A 225 -6.95 -11.96 -18.00
CA ASN A 225 -6.31 -13.18 -17.47
C ASN A 225 -6.60 -13.46 -15.98
N CYS A 226 -7.50 -12.69 -15.35
CA CYS A 226 -7.80 -12.84 -13.92
C CYS A 226 -9.27 -12.58 -13.64
N ASP A 227 -9.97 -13.58 -13.11
CA ASP A 227 -11.39 -13.49 -12.79
C ASP A 227 -11.67 -12.50 -11.65
N ASP A 228 -10.77 -12.37 -10.67
CA ASP A 228 -10.92 -11.42 -9.57
C ASP A 228 -10.93 -9.96 -10.03
N LEU A 229 -10.39 -9.68 -11.23
CA LEU A 229 -10.40 -8.35 -11.84
C LEU A 229 -11.56 -8.11 -12.80
N GLN A 230 -12.51 -9.05 -12.90
CA GLN A 230 -13.74 -8.82 -13.66
C GLN A 230 -14.63 -7.76 -12.97
N PRO A 231 -15.38 -6.96 -13.74
CA PRO A 231 -16.17 -5.85 -13.19
C PRO A 231 -17.05 -6.26 -12.00
N TYR A 232 -17.76 -7.37 -12.09
CA TYR A 232 -18.62 -7.86 -11.02
C TYR A 232 -17.85 -8.16 -9.72
N ASN A 233 -16.69 -8.80 -9.82
CA ASN A 233 -15.87 -9.10 -8.66
C ASN A 233 -15.27 -7.83 -8.04
N LEU A 234 -14.85 -6.88 -8.88
CA LEU A 234 -14.36 -5.58 -8.41
C LEU A 234 -15.46 -4.77 -7.70
N ASP A 235 -16.71 -4.83 -8.18
CA ASP A 235 -17.84 -4.19 -7.50
C ASP A 235 -18.06 -4.80 -6.10
N ASN A 236 -18.00 -6.13 -5.95
CA ASN A 236 -18.06 -6.79 -4.64
C ASN A 236 -16.91 -6.39 -3.72
N HIS A 237 -15.69 -6.24 -4.25
CA HIS A 237 -14.55 -5.76 -3.49
C HIS A 237 -14.68 -4.30 -3.07
N MET A 238 -15.28 -3.47 -3.90
CA MET A 238 -15.58 -2.07 -3.54
C MET A 238 -16.66 -2.00 -2.46
N ASP A 239 -17.71 -2.82 -2.56
CA ASP A 239 -18.74 -2.95 -1.52
C ASP A 239 -18.14 -3.37 -0.18
N PHE A 240 -17.16 -4.26 -0.17
CA PHE A 240 -16.41 -4.62 1.04
C PHE A 240 -15.74 -3.40 1.67
N LEU A 241 -15.06 -2.56 0.88
CA LEU A 241 -14.42 -1.33 1.39
C LEU A 241 -15.45 -0.35 1.95
N VAL A 242 -16.58 -0.17 1.26
CA VAL A 242 -17.69 0.68 1.75
C VAL A 242 -18.22 0.14 3.08
N GLN A 243 -18.48 -1.17 3.20
CA GLN A 243 -18.95 -1.76 4.46
C GLN A 243 -17.92 -1.62 5.58
N ALA A 244 -16.64 -1.83 5.29
CA ALA A 244 -15.56 -1.64 6.26
C ALA A 244 -15.45 -0.18 6.75
N ALA A 245 -15.70 0.79 5.86
CA ALA A 245 -15.75 2.21 6.19
C ALA A 245 -17.00 2.55 7.04
N VAL A 246 -18.18 2.03 6.67
CA VAL A 246 -19.43 2.21 7.43
C VAL A 246 -19.29 1.71 8.87
N VAL A 247 -18.68 0.52 9.06
CA VAL A 247 -18.45 -0.03 10.41
C VAL A 247 -17.59 0.94 11.24
N ARG A 248 -16.48 1.45 10.70
CA ARG A 248 -15.59 2.38 11.39
C ARG A 248 -16.28 3.70 11.70
N GLN A 249 -17.01 4.24 10.73
CA GLN A 249 -17.79 5.46 10.90
C GLN A 249 -18.85 5.31 12.02
N ASN A 250 -19.54 4.18 12.06
CA ASN A 250 -20.54 3.92 13.12
C ASN A 250 -19.88 3.75 14.51
N LEU A 251 -18.70 3.13 14.58
CA LEU A 251 -17.93 3.10 15.83
C LEU A 251 -17.56 4.52 16.28
N MET A 252 -17.10 5.38 15.39
CA MET A 252 -16.79 6.79 15.72
C MET A 252 -18.04 7.59 16.16
N LYS A 253 -19.23 7.23 15.68
CA LYS A 253 -20.51 7.82 16.19
C LYS A 253 -20.84 7.39 17.62
N ILE A 254 -20.36 6.22 18.06
CA ILE A 254 -20.49 5.77 19.44
C ILE A 254 -19.51 6.53 20.34
N SER A 255 -18.25 6.60 19.96
CA SER A 255 -17.19 7.31 20.69
C SER A 255 -15.96 7.54 19.79
N ASN A 256 -15.23 8.63 20.09
CA ASN A 256 -13.86 8.84 19.58
C ASN A 256 -12.78 8.46 20.61
N ASP A 257 -13.19 7.95 21.79
CA ASP A 257 -12.27 7.44 22.79
C ASP A 257 -11.92 5.97 22.48
N PRO A 258 -10.65 5.65 22.16
CA PRO A 258 -10.22 4.30 21.85
C PRO A 258 -10.45 3.30 22.98
N LYS A 259 -10.44 3.74 24.24
CA LYS A 259 -10.72 2.88 25.41
C LYS A 259 -12.19 2.49 25.50
N VAL A 260 -13.09 3.41 25.16
CA VAL A 260 -14.52 3.10 25.07
C VAL A 260 -14.77 2.11 23.94
N LEU A 261 -14.16 2.34 22.77
CA LEU A 261 -14.32 1.45 21.63
C LEU A 261 -13.69 0.07 21.84
N ALA A 262 -12.67 -0.05 22.69
CA ALA A 262 -12.10 -1.34 23.05
C ALA A 262 -13.12 -2.29 23.70
N GLY A 263 -14.19 -1.75 24.32
CA GLY A 263 -15.31 -2.54 24.82
C GLY A 263 -16.19 -3.19 23.75
N TYR A 264 -16.10 -2.70 22.50
CA TYR A 264 -16.86 -3.19 21.34
C TYR A 264 -15.99 -3.95 20.33
N ILE A 265 -14.67 -3.81 20.41
CA ILE A 265 -13.72 -4.36 19.43
C ILE A 265 -12.85 -5.41 20.13
N GLN A 266 -12.92 -6.65 19.65
CA GLN A 266 -12.01 -7.69 20.16
C GLN A 266 -10.62 -7.54 19.55
N PRO A 267 -9.54 -7.63 20.36
CA PRO A 267 -8.18 -7.55 19.86
C PRO A 267 -7.77 -8.85 19.16
N ALA A 268 -7.21 -8.73 17.95
CA ALA A 268 -6.65 -9.84 17.18
C ALA A 268 -5.12 -9.83 17.29
N TRP A 269 -4.58 -10.12 18.47
CA TRP A 269 -3.14 -10.00 18.76
C TRP A 269 -2.24 -10.93 17.95
N ASN A 270 -2.78 -11.96 17.32
CA ASN A 270 -2.08 -12.87 16.43
C ASN A 270 -1.94 -12.35 14.99
N ASP A 271 -2.52 -11.20 14.66
CA ASP A 271 -2.32 -10.59 13.35
C ASP A 271 -0.87 -10.07 13.23
N PHE A 272 -0.21 -10.40 12.12
CA PHE A 272 1.20 -10.02 11.88
C PHE A 272 1.43 -8.50 11.86
N ARG A 273 0.39 -7.72 11.62
CA ARG A 273 0.44 -6.25 11.60
C ARG A 273 0.68 -5.66 12.99
N TRP A 274 0.51 -6.45 14.07
CA TRP A 274 0.93 -6.06 15.42
C TRP A 274 2.44 -6.10 15.65
N ASN A 275 3.23 -6.41 14.63
CA ASN A 275 4.68 -6.26 14.69
C ASN A 275 5.08 -4.76 14.57
N ILE A 276 4.65 -3.96 15.53
CA ILE A 276 4.79 -2.51 15.61
C ILE A 276 5.84 -2.06 16.65
N GLY A 277 6.63 -2.99 17.16
CA GLY A 277 7.55 -2.75 18.28
C GLY A 277 6.92 -2.99 19.65
N SER A 278 7.76 -3.39 20.62
CA SER A 278 7.31 -3.80 21.97
C SER A 278 6.66 -2.66 22.74
N GLU A 279 7.14 -1.44 22.57
CA GLU A 279 6.60 -0.24 23.24
C GLU A 279 5.16 0.04 22.78
N PHE A 280 4.93 0.14 21.47
CA PHE A 280 3.60 0.37 20.91
C PHE A 280 2.64 -0.82 21.18
N LEU A 281 3.16 -2.04 21.18
CA LEU A 281 2.35 -3.20 21.52
C LEU A 281 1.94 -3.18 23.01
N ALA A 282 2.81 -2.78 23.92
CA ALA A 282 2.47 -2.59 25.34
C ALA A 282 1.43 -1.47 25.50
N GLU A 283 1.62 -0.33 24.86
CA GLU A 283 0.67 0.78 24.86
C GLU A 283 -0.71 0.36 24.31
N ALA A 284 -0.73 -0.46 23.24
CA ALA A 284 -1.96 -1.02 22.70
C ALA A 284 -2.68 -1.92 23.73
N LYS A 285 -1.96 -2.80 24.45
CA LYS A 285 -2.55 -3.69 25.44
C LYS A 285 -3.20 -2.94 26.60
N GLU A 286 -2.67 -1.79 27.00
CA GLU A 286 -3.26 -0.93 28.03
C GLU A 286 -4.66 -0.44 27.65
N ILE A 287 -4.97 -0.25 26.36
CA ILE A 287 -6.30 0.16 25.89
C ILE A 287 -7.33 -0.91 26.21
N TRP A 288 -6.96 -2.20 26.07
CA TRP A 288 -7.84 -3.35 26.37
C TRP A 288 -7.71 -3.86 27.81
N LYS A 289 -6.91 -3.18 28.66
CA LYS A 289 -6.66 -3.59 30.07
C LYS A 289 -6.18 -5.04 30.19
N LEU A 290 -5.26 -5.46 29.33
CA LEU A 290 -4.70 -6.80 29.27
C LEU A 290 -3.28 -6.86 29.85
#